data_458454954547aa9485654a977176cff3
#
_entry.id   458454954547aa9485654a977176cff3
#
_cell.length_a   1.000
_cell.length_b   1.000
_cell.length_c   1.000
_cell.angle_alpha   90.00
_cell.angle_beta   90.00
_cell.angle_gamma   90.00
#
_symmetry.space_group_name_H-M   'P 1'
#
loop_
_entity.id
_entity.type
_entity.pdbx_description
1 polymer ?
#
loop_
_entity_poly.entity_id
_entity_poly.type
_entity_poly.pdbx_seq_one_letter_code
_entity_poly.pdbx_strand_id
1 'polypeptide(L)'
;MPDTPSGLRQHLLELVDETSRQGVDFVLAGGYGVLLRVEFARALGQRTLAEPPVARATQDLDLLLTADIIVDDDSMQAFRGALDSLGYAPVEGARYYQFDKTDSAGLKIKVDLHGQEPPADAPVKRTDRRIRPLGFKKLHAHRALGSIGCDEVPVAVPLAADGRVPASPANSEFVVRTPNLFSYWVLKLFALRDQLDLEEHDWGRRHAYDMYALWATTNESQWEDALGVAGRHADTDQGVKAAALTRELFGDRVSMGTLRLREALSDQGAVVDEESSDRFREGLFLMLSSGS
;
A
#
# COMPACT_ATOMS: atom_id res chain seq x y z
N MET A 1 14.53 14.74 -11.97
CA MET A 1 13.70 13.81 -11.19
C MET A 1 14.27 13.79 -9.79
N PRO A 2 13.47 13.90 -8.72
CA PRO A 2 14.01 13.58 -7.41
C PRO A 2 14.43 12.12 -7.46
N ASP A 3 15.73 11.87 -7.26
CA ASP A 3 16.26 10.51 -7.16
C ASP A 3 15.52 9.81 -6.04
N THR A 4 14.70 8.81 -6.40
CA THR A 4 14.25 7.83 -5.41
C THR A 4 15.53 7.32 -4.76
N PRO A 5 15.66 7.33 -3.43
CA PRO A 5 16.89 6.90 -2.81
C PRO A 5 17.20 5.49 -3.32
N SER A 6 18.26 5.36 -4.09
CA SER A 6 18.74 4.06 -4.59
C SER A 6 18.92 3.06 -3.44
N GLY A 7 19.14 3.58 -2.23
CA GLY A 7 19.21 2.84 -0.99
C GLY A 7 17.90 2.11 -0.63
N LEU A 8 16.71 2.76 -0.71
CA LEU A 8 15.47 2.12 -0.27
C LEU A 8 15.10 0.89 -1.13
N ARG A 9 15.37 0.97 -2.44
CA ARG A 9 15.21 -0.18 -3.36
C ARG A 9 16.11 -1.34 -2.97
N GLN A 10 17.39 -1.07 -2.70
CA GLN A 10 18.32 -2.09 -2.26
C GLN A 10 17.86 -2.78 -1.00
N HIS A 11 17.35 -2.02 -0.01
CA HIS A 11 16.82 -2.58 1.23
C HIS A 11 15.56 -3.39 1.03
N LEU A 12 14.68 -3.00 0.10
CA LEU A 12 13.53 -3.83 -0.28
C LEU A 12 13.99 -5.17 -0.88
N LEU A 13 14.97 -5.16 -1.80
CA LEU A 13 15.51 -6.38 -2.40
C LEU A 13 16.12 -7.31 -1.35
N GLU A 14 16.89 -6.76 -0.41
CA GLU A 14 17.45 -7.51 0.72
C GLU A 14 16.34 -8.14 1.58
N LEU A 15 15.26 -7.39 1.86
CA LEU A 15 14.12 -7.90 2.62
C LEU A 15 13.41 -9.03 1.87
N VAL A 16 13.13 -8.87 0.58
CA VAL A 16 12.48 -9.91 -0.25
C VAL A 16 13.32 -11.16 -0.28
N ASP A 17 14.63 -11.05 -0.51
CA ASP A 17 15.55 -12.18 -0.56
C ASP A 17 15.62 -12.92 0.79
N GLU A 18 15.76 -12.17 1.89
CA GLU A 18 15.87 -12.77 3.21
C GLU A 18 14.56 -13.42 3.68
N THR A 19 13.42 -12.74 3.50
CA THR A 19 12.13 -13.33 3.87
C THR A 19 11.80 -14.56 3.04
N SER A 20 12.11 -14.54 1.74
CA SER A 20 11.93 -15.72 0.85
C SER A 20 12.79 -16.89 1.30
N ARG A 21 14.04 -16.65 1.72
CA ARG A 21 14.91 -17.71 2.30
C ARG A 21 14.34 -18.29 3.59
N GLN A 22 13.63 -17.49 4.37
CA GLN A 22 12.95 -17.93 5.59
C GLN A 22 11.57 -18.57 5.31
N GLY A 23 11.11 -18.61 4.05
CA GLY A 23 9.82 -19.16 3.65
C GLY A 23 8.63 -18.30 4.07
N VAL A 24 8.82 -17.01 4.26
CA VAL A 24 7.77 -16.04 4.60
C VAL A 24 7.68 -14.94 3.58
N ASP A 25 6.45 -14.52 3.28
CA ASP A 25 6.15 -13.45 2.33
C ASP A 25 5.52 -12.25 3.04
N PHE A 26 5.50 -11.12 2.34
CA PHE A 26 4.77 -9.93 2.75
C PHE A 26 4.15 -9.22 1.54
N VAL A 27 3.18 -8.35 1.81
CA VAL A 27 2.60 -7.45 0.82
C VAL A 27 3.17 -6.06 1.06
N LEU A 28 3.79 -5.47 0.04
CA LEU A 28 4.30 -4.11 0.11
C LEU A 28 3.15 -3.14 -0.14
N ALA A 29 2.74 -2.45 0.91
CA ALA A 29 1.69 -1.44 0.90
C ALA A 29 2.28 -0.01 0.88
N GLY A 30 1.57 0.93 1.46
CA GLY A 30 2.04 2.29 1.72
C GLY A 30 2.40 3.10 0.48
N GLY A 31 3.27 4.07 0.67
CA GLY A 31 3.70 4.97 -0.41
C GLY A 31 4.70 4.31 -1.36
N TYR A 32 5.56 3.43 -0.84
CA TYR A 32 6.58 2.79 -1.66
C TYR A 32 6.00 1.75 -2.62
N GLY A 33 4.96 1.03 -2.22
CA GLY A 33 4.23 0.15 -3.13
C GLY A 33 3.55 0.92 -4.27
N VAL A 34 3.00 2.12 -3.99
CA VAL A 34 2.48 3.02 -5.04
C VAL A 34 3.58 3.46 -5.99
N LEU A 35 4.75 3.88 -5.45
CA LEU A 35 5.92 4.26 -6.24
C LEU A 35 6.32 3.15 -7.22
N LEU A 36 6.46 1.92 -6.74
CA LEU A 36 6.84 0.79 -7.58
C LEU A 36 5.82 0.52 -8.68
N ARG A 37 4.53 0.65 -8.40
CA ARG A 37 3.47 0.50 -9.43
C ARG A 37 3.57 1.56 -10.51
N VAL A 38 3.83 2.82 -10.13
CA VAL A 38 4.05 3.90 -11.09
C VAL A 38 5.28 3.64 -11.95
N GLU A 39 6.39 3.26 -11.36
CA GLU A 39 7.64 2.94 -12.07
C GLU A 39 7.44 1.75 -13.02
N PHE A 40 6.77 0.70 -12.55
CA PHE A 40 6.50 -0.50 -13.33
C PHE A 40 5.60 -0.20 -14.54
N ALA A 41 4.49 0.51 -14.34
CA ALA A 41 3.57 0.89 -15.42
C ALA A 41 4.28 1.73 -16.51
N ARG A 42 5.13 2.69 -16.09
CA ARG A 42 5.92 3.52 -17.01
C ARG A 42 6.96 2.71 -17.77
N ALA A 43 7.65 1.81 -17.09
CA ALA A 43 8.70 1.00 -17.71
C ALA A 43 8.14 0.02 -18.77
N LEU A 44 6.96 -0.53 -18.53
CA LEU A 44 6.29 -1.40 -19.47
C LEU A 44 5.67 -0.66 -20.66
N GLY A 45 5.49 0.66 -20.57
CA GLY A 45 4.81 1.45 -21.60
C GLY A 45 3.38 0.98 -21.90
N GLN A 46 2.73 0.33 -20.93
CA GLN A 46 1.37 -0.17 -21.09
C GLN A 46 0.37 0.98 -21.16
N ARG A 47 -0.70 0.79 -21.92
CA ARG A 47 -1.83 1.71 -21.91
C ARG A 47 -2.53 1.62 -20.56
N THR A 48 -2.62 2.75 -19.86
CA THR A 48 -3.24 2.89 -18.55
C THR A 48 -4.50 3.76 -18.63
N LEU A 49 -5.29 3.82 -17.56
CA LEU A 49 -6.53 4.59 -17.49
C LEU A 49 -6.31 6.10 -17.64
N ALA A 50 -5.16 6.60 -17.18
CA ALA A 50 -4.69 7.96 -17.42
C ALA A 50 -3.16 7.99 -17.51
N GLU A 51 -2.60 9.15 -17.83
CA GLU A 51 -1.14 9.30 -17.78
C GLU A 51 -0.63 9.15 -16.34
N PRO A 52 0.35 8.23 -16.09
CA PRO A 52 0.88 8.03 -14.76
C PRO A 52 1.54 9.31 -14.22
N PRO A 53 1.12 9.82 -13.05
CA PRO A 53 1.72 11.01 -12.47
C PRO A 53 3.14 10.73 -11.98
N VAL A 54 3.90 11.76 -11.64
CA VAL A 54 5.21 11.59 -10.98
C VAL A 54 5.00 10.89 -9.65
N ALA A 55 5.73 9.80 -9.41
CA ALA A 55 5.64 9.12 -8.14
C ALA A 55 6.20 10.02 -7.02
N ARG A 56 5.48 10.13 -5.91
CA ARG A 56 5.99 10.86 -4.76
C ARG A 56 7.10 10.09 -4.06
N ALA A 57 8.08 10.82 -3.52
CA ALA A 57 9.11 10.22 -2.69
C ALA A 57 8.51 9.69 -1.37
N THR A 58 9.06 8.58 -0.89
CA THR A 58 8.78 8.00 0.42
C THR A 58 10.05 7.41 1.00
N GLN A 59 10.14 7.31 2.33
CA GLN A 59 11.32 6.81 3.04
C GLN A 59 11.00 5.56 3.88
N ASP A 60 9.73 5.17 3.93
CA ASP A 60 9.25 4.06 4.75
C ASP A 60 8.82 2.89 3.87
N LEU A 61 9.04 1.67 4.35
CA LEU A 61 8.52 0.43 3.80
C LEU A 61 7.35 -0.04 4.68
N ASP A 62 6.13 0.08 4.17
CA ASP A 62 4.93 -0.41 4.84
C ASP A 62 4.69 -1.86 4.42
N LEU A 63 4.90 -2.81 5.30
CA LEU A 63 4.75 -4.24 5.06
C LEU A 63 3.46 -4.74 5.70
N LEU A 64 2.59 -5.33 4.90
CA LEU A 64 1.36 -5.97 5.37
C LEU A 64 1.59 -7.49 5.43
N LEU A 65 1.47 -8.05 6.63
CA LEU A 65 1.53 -9.49 6.85
C LEU A 65 0.13 -10.09 6.72
N THR A 66 0.03 -11.20 6.00
CA THR A 66 -1.24 -11.91 5.83
C THR A 66 -1.69 -12.56 7.13
N ALA A 67 -2.98 -12.90 7.21
CA ALA A 67 -3.54 -13.55 8.39
C ALA A 67 -2.86 -14.88 8.70
N ASP A 68 -2.48 -15.65 7.68
CA ASP A 68 -1.81 -16.95 7.83
C ASP A 68 -0.45 -16.80 8.53
N ILE A 69 0.35 -15.81 8.14
CA ILE A 69 1.63 -15.52 8.80
C ILE A 69 1.42 -15.09 10.25
N ILE A 70 0.40 -14.25 10.50
CA ILE A 70 0.16 -13.69 11.82
C ILE A 70 -0.30 -14.74 12.83
N VAL A 71 -1.02 -15.78 12.40
CA VAL A 71 -1.51 -16.84 13.29
C VAL A 71 -0.50 -17.96 13.48
N ASP A 72 0.53 -18.05 12.63
CA ASP A 72 1.58 -19.05 12.69
C ASP A 72 2.83 -18.50 13.41
N ASP A 73 3.16 -19.10 14.53
CA ASP A 73 4.25 -18.64 15.40
C ASP A 73 5.63 -18.79 14.74
N ASP A 74 5.83 -19.88 13.99
CA ASP A 74 7.08 -20.15 13.30
C ASP A 74 7.31 -19.14 12.15
N SER A 75 6.28 -18.82 11.39
CA SER A 75 6.31 -17.77 10.34
C SER A 75 6.60 -16.39 10.92
N MET A 76 5.99 -16.03 12.05
CA MET A 76 6.25 -14.75 12.72
C MET A 76 7.67 -14.69 13.27
N GLN A 77 8.22 -15.79 13.81
CA GLN A 77 9.61 -15.85 14.26
C GLN A 77 10.58 -15.79 13.08
N ALA A 78 10.30 -16.47 11.99
CA ALA A 78 11.08 -16.40 10.76
C ALA A 78 11.12 -14.97 10.20
N PHE A 79 9.97 -14.32 10.11
CA PHE A 79 9.90 -12.92 9.66
C PHE A 79 10.71 -11.98 10.57
N ARG A 80 10.61 -12.15 11.88
CA ARG A 80 11.41 -11.40 12.85
C ARG A 80 12.89 -11.68 12.67
N GLY A 81 13.27 -12.95 12.49
CA GLY A 81 14.66 -13.37 12.24
C GLY A 81 15.24 -12.72 10.98
N ALA A 82 14.42 -12.57 9.92
CA ALA A 82 14.82 -11.87 8.70
C ALA A 82 15.13 -10.38 8.97
N LEU A 83 14.30 -9.68 9.74
CA LEU A 83 14.57 -8.29 10.12
C LEU A 83 15.85 -8.17 10.95
N ASP A 84 16.02 -9.04 11.96
CA ASP A 84 17.19 -9.03 12.83
C ASP A 84 18.50 -9.34 12.06
N SER A 85 18.47 -10.31 11.12
CA SER A 85 19.63 -10.67 10.28
C SER A 85 20.08 -9.53 9.36
N LEU A 86 19.13 -8.71 8.91
CA LEU A 86 19.37 -7.52 8.09
C LEU A 86 19.75 -6.28 8.91
N GLY A 87 19.82 -6.41 10.23
CA GLY A 87 20.24 -5.34 11.13
C GLY A 87 19.16 -4.31 11.46
N TYR A 88 17.88 -4.62 11.23
CA TYR A 88 16.79 -3.77 11.67
C TYR A 88 16.60 -3.89 13.19
N ALA A 89 16.57 -2.76 13.87
CA ALA A 89 16.31 -2.67 15.30
C ALA A 89 14.88 -2.17 15.56
N PRO A 90 14.22 -2.65 16.63
CA PRO A 90 12.89 -2.15 17.00
C PRO A 90 12.97 -0.70 17.47
N VAL A 91 12.07 0.14 16.96
CA VAL A 91 11.95 1.55 17.36
C VAL A 91 11.40 1.63 18.78
N GLU A 92 12.02 2.47 19.64
CA GLU A 92 11.56 2.71 21.00
C GLU A 92 10.11 3.25 21.00
N GLY A 93 9.26 2.70 21.86
CA GLY A 93 7.82 3.04 21.92
C GLY A 93 6.95 2.31 20.89
N ALA A 94 7.52 1.85 19.76
CA ALA A 94 6.83 1.17 18.67
C ALA A 94 7.44 -0.22 18.35
N ARG A 95 8.17 -0.80 19.25
CA ARG A 95 9.04 -1.99 19.10
C ARG A 95 8.38 -3.25 18.56
N TYR A 96 7.08 -3.28 18.41
CA TYR A 96 6.35 -4.45 17.95
C TYR A 96 5.92 -4.35 16.49
N TYR A 97 5.97 -3.16 15.90
CA TYR A 97 5.49 -2.90 14.56
C TYR A 97 6.33 -1.89 13.77
N GLN A 98 7.33 -1.24 14.42
CA GLN A 98 8.26 -0.36 13.72
C GLN A 98 9.69 -0.79 13.96
N PHE A 99 10.43 -0.85 12.88
CA PHE A 99 11.84 -1.20 12.88
C PHE A 99 12.58 -0.21 12.02
N ASP A 100 13.81 0.10 12.40
CA ASP A 100 14.66 0.94 11.59
C ASP A 100 16.10 0.40 11.55
N LYS A 101 16.82 0.80 10.53
CA LYS A 101 18.26 0.70 10.43
C LYS A 101 18.81 1.93 9.76
N THR A 102 20.08 2.26 10.03
CA THR A 102 20.83 3.28 9.29
C THR A 102 21.85 2.55 8.43
N ASP A 103 21.84 2.82 7.12
CA ASP A 103 22.78 2.21 6.19
C ASP A 103 24.17 2.86 6.29
N SER A 104 25.12 2.34 5.51
CA SER A 104 26.51 2.85 5.45
C SER A 104 26.60 4.27 4.88
N ALA A 105 25.60 4.74 4.16
CA ALA A 105 25.49 6.10 3.64
C ALA A 105 24.85 7.09 4.63
N GLY A 106 24.40 6.59 5.80
CA GLY A 106 23.68 7.39 6.80
C GLY A 106 22.19 7.56 6.51
N LEU A 107 21.65 6.84 5.52
CA LEU A 107 20.22 6.83 5.24
C LEU A 107 19.49 6.00 6.30
N LYS A 108 18.50 6.60 6.96
CA LYS A 108 17.64 5.90 7.89
C LYS A 108 16.47 5.25 7.14
N ILE A 109 16.42 3.92 7.17
CA ILE A 109 15.36 3.12 6.57
C ILE A 109 14.42 2.65 7.67
N LYS A 110 13.14 2.91 7.47
CA LYS A 110 12.09 2.50 8.39
C LYS A 110 11.20 1.44 7.76
N VAL A 111 10.85 0.42 8.56
CA VAL A 111 9.91 -0.62 8.22
C VAL A 111 8.74 -0.55 9.20
N ASP A 112 7.54 -0.35 8.69
CA ASP A 112 6.29 -0.37 9.43
C ASP A 112 5.54 -1.68 9.14
N LEU A 113 5.27 -2.47 10.19
CA LEU A 113 4.54 -3.73 10.07
C LEU A 113 3.07 -3.51 10.38
N HIS A 114 2.24 -3.91 9.43
CA HIS A 114 0.80 -3.99 9.56
C HIS A 114 0.36 -5.45 9.44
N GLY A 115 -0.71 -5.82 10.14
CA GLY A 115 -1.28 -7.15 10.04
C GLY A 115 -2.68 -7.10 9.45
N GLN A 116 -3.03 -8.07 8.63
CA GLN A 116 -4.41 -8.36 8.33
C GLN A 116 -5.14 -8.77 9.62
N GLU A 117 -6.40 -8.42 9.75
CA GLU A 117 -7.21 -8.90 10.86
C GLU A 117 -7.54 -10.39 10.63
N PRO A 118 -7.03 -11.30 11.49
CA PRO A 118 -7.34 -12.71 11.34
C PRO A 118 -8.83 -12.99 11.50
N PRO A 119 -9.33 -14.13 11.00
CA PRO A 119 -10.69 -14.59 11.27
C PRO A 119 -11.04 -14.58 12.77
N ALA A 120 -12.32 -14.50 13.09
CA ALA A 120 -12.78 -14.36 14.48
C ALA A 120 -12.39 -15.56 15.37
N ASP A 121 -12.27 -16.72 14.78
CA ASP A 121 -11.92 -18.01 15.41
C ASP A 121 -10.40 -18.31 15.39
N ALA A 122 -9.60 -17.43 14.75
CA ALA A 122 -8.15 -17.62 14.73
C ALA A 122 -7.55 -17.55 16.14
N PRO A 123 -6.48 -18.33 16.43
CA PRO A 123 -5.87 -18.43 17.75
C PRO A 123 -5.00 -17.23 18.12
N VAL A 124 -5.46 -16.01 17.83
CA VAL A 124 -4.78 -14.77 18.16
C VAL A 124 -5.55 -13.97 19.20
N LYS A 125 -4.84 -13.46 20.17
CA LYS A 125 -5.44 -12.62 21.20
C LYS A 125 -5.53 -11.17 20.70
N ARG A 126 -6.77 -10.67 20.57
CA ARG A 126 -7.06 -9.29 20.21
C ARG A 126 -7.06 -8.38 21.44
N THR A 127 -6.40 -7.23 21.36
CA THR A 127 -6.47 -6.19 22.39
C THR A 127 -6.58 -4.84 21.68
N ASP A 128 -7.68 -4.12 21.90
CA ASP A 128 -8.03 -2.86 21.22
C ASP A 128 -7.91 -2.96 19.69
N ARG A 129 -6.93 -2.34 19.12
CA ARG A 129 -6.63 -2.33 17.69
C ARG A 129 -5.45 -3.21 17.31
N ARG A 130 -5.00 -4.07 18.20
CA ARG A 130 -3.76 -4.81 18.07
C ARG A 130 -4.04 -6.29 18.12
N ILE A 131 -3.26 -7.02 17.34
CA ILE A 131 -3.24 -8.47 17.36
C ILE A 131 -2.06 -8.89 18.21
N ARG A 132 -2.25 -9.95 19.00
CA ARG A 132 -1.18 -10.52 19.78
C ARG A 132 -1.02 -11.99 19.35
N PRO A 133 -0.27 -12.26 18.26
CA PRO A 133 0.04 -13.63 17.87
C PRO A 133 0.94 -14.29 18.90
N LEU A 134 0.94 -15.62 18.94
CA LEU A 134 1.89 -16.39 19.72
C LEU A 134 3.31 -15.96 19.31
N GLY A 135 4.23 -15.76 20.27
CA GLY A 135 5.61 -15.36 20.02
C GLY A 135 5.85 -13.90 19.59
N PHE A 136 4.89 -13.25 18.95
CA PHE A 136 4.98 -11.84 18.54
C PHE A 136 4.00 -11.00 19.37
N LYS A 137 4.50 -10.14 20.23
CA LYS A 137 3.70 -9.60 21.34
C LYS A 137 2.55 -8.68 20.92
N LYS A 138 2.73 -7.85 19.88
CA LYS A 138 1.71 -6.93 19.37
C LYS A 138 2.02 -6.56 17.94
N LEU A 139 0.98 -6.52 17.11
CA LEU A 139 1.04 -6.06 15.75
C LEU A 139 -0.15 -5.12 15.51
N HIS A 140 0.06 -4.07 14.73
CA HIS A 140 -0.99 -3.12 14.40
C HIS A 140 -1.94 -3.72 13.36
N ALA A 141 -3.20 -4.01 13.74
CA ALA A 141 -4.19 -4.49 12.80
C ALA A 141 -4.58 -3.38 11.81
N HIS A 142 -4.60 -3.70 10.53
CA HIS A 142 -5.04 -2.76 9.51
C HIS A 142 -6.57 -2.79 9.41
N ARG A 143 -7.23 -1.89 10.10
CA ARG A 143 -8.70 -1.84 10.23
C ARG A 143 -9.45 -1.59 8.92
N ALA A 144 -8.80 -0.94 7.96
CA ALA A 144 -9.45 -0.61 6.69
C ALA A 144 -9.92 -1.86 5.94
N LEU A 145 -9.10 -2.91 5.92
CA LEU A 145 -9.46 -4.18 5.29
C LEU A 145 -10.34 -5.05 6.18
N GLY A 146 -10.16 -4.98 7.51
CA GLY A 146 -10.90 -5.83 8.44
C GLY A 146 -10.79 -7.30 8.06
N SER A 147 -11.93 -7.96 7.87
CA SER A 147 -12.01 -9.38 7.50
C SER A 147 -11.99 -9.65 6.00
N ILE A 148 -11.97 -8.62 5.13
CA ILE A 148 -12.04 -8.84 3.68
C ILE A 148 -10.72 -9.32 3.06
N GLY A 149 -9.65 -9.32 3.83
CA GLY A 149 -8.34 -9.69 3.33
C GLY A 149 -7.73 -8.64 2.39
N CYS A 150 -6.63 -9.00 1.76
CA CYS A 150 -5.94 -8.17 0.79
C CYS A 150 -5.75 -8.96 -0.51
N ASP A 151 -6.52 -8.64 -1.53
CA ASP A 151 -6.24 -9.16 -2.87
C ASP A 151 -4.96 -8.49 -3.41
N GLU A 152 -4.09 -9.27 -4.03
CA GLU A 152 -2.71 -8.89 -4.34
C GLU A 152 -2.43 -8.94 -5.85
N VAL A 153 -1.49 -8.12 -6.27
CA VAL A 153 -0.92 -8.19 -7.62
C VAL A 153 0.61 -8.22 -7.56
N PRO A 154 1.27 -9.02 -8.40
CA PRO A 154 2.72 -9.03 -8.50
C PRO A 154 3.23 -7.77 -9.21
N VAL A 155 4.31 -7.20 -8.69
CA VAL A 155 5.04 -6.09 -9.29
C VAL A 155 6.51 -6.46 -9.38
N ALA A 156 7.09 -6.39 -10.57
CA ALA A 156 8.52 -6.60 -10.75
C ALA A 156 9.30 -5.41 -10.16
N VAL A 157 10.28 -5.72 -9.33
CA VAL A 157 11.20 -4.71 -8.81
C VAL A 157 12.36 -4.55 -9.79
N PRO A 158 12.60 -3.34 -10.33
CA PRO A 158 13.72 -3.12 -11.22
C PRO A 158 15.06 -3.42 -10.54
N LEU A 159 15.86 -4.29 -11.16
CA LEU A 159 17.14 -4.72 -10.63
C LEU A 159 18.28 -3.77 -10.99
N ALA A 160 18.21 -3.14 -12.17
CA ALA A 160 19.30 -2.35 -12.70
C ALA A 160 19.13 -0.86 -12.46
N ALA A 161 20.26 -0.17 -12.28
CA ALA A 161 20.30 1.30 -12.21
C ALA A 161 19.86 1.98 -13.53
N ASP A 162 19.83 1.23 -14.63
CA ASP A 162 19.39 1.71 -15.95
C ASP A 162 17.85 1.74 -16.10
N GLY A 163 17.10 1.37 -15.06
CA GLY A 163 15.64 1.42 -15.05
C GLY A 163 14.96 0.36 -15.92
N ARG A 164 15.70 -0.61 -16.46
CA ARG A 164 15.08 -1.70 -17.23
C ARG A 164 14.30 -2.61 -16.31
N VAL A 165 13.01 -2.70 -16.58
CA VAL A 165 12.09 -3.61 -15.91
C VAL A 165 11.84 -4.79 -16.84
N PRO A 166 11.85 -6.03 -16.33
CA PRO A 166 11.44 -7.18 -17.14
C PRO A 166 10.03 -6.98 -17.71
N ALA A 167 9.82 -7.42 -18.94
CA ALA A 167 8.53 -7.27 -19.65
C ALA A 167 7.39 -8.06 -18.95
N SER A 168 7.72 -8.98 -18.06
CA SER A 168 6.74 -9.75 -17.30
C SER A 168 7.25 -9.97 -15.88
N PRO A 169 6.39 -9.89 -14.85
CA PRO A 169 6.75 -10.24 -13.47
C PRO A 169 7.34 -11.65 -13.34
N ALA A 170 6.85 -12.60 -14.13
CA ALA A 170 7.32 -13.98 -14.13
C ALA A 170 8.79 -14.15 -14.57
N ASN A 171 9.35 -13.18 -15.27
CA ASN A 171 10.74 -13.16 -15.73
C ASN A 171 11.64 -12.28 -14.85
N SER A 172 11.12 -11.76 -13.76
CA SER A 172 11.87 -10.95 -12.80
C SER A 172 12.56 -11.86 -11.78
N GLU A 173 13.79 -11.55 -11.42
CA GLU A 173 14.48 -12.24 -10.32
C GLU A 173 13.81 -11.93 -8.98
N PHE A 174 13.26 -10.71 -8.84
CA PHE A 174 12.52 -10.31 -7.65
C PHE A 174 11.14 -9.80 -8.01
N VAL A 175 10.13 -10.39 -7.39
CA VAL A 175 8.74 -9.97 -7.50
C VAL A 175 8.22 -9.62 -6.11
N VAL A 176 7.64 -8.45 -5.98
CA VAL A 176 6.98 -8.02 -4.76
C VAL A 176 5.48 -8.04 -4.98
N ARG A 177 4.74 -8.49 -4.00
CA ARG A 177 3.28 -8.38 -4.00
C ARG A 177 2.84 -7.03 -3.47
N THR A 178 1.91 -6.39 -4.16
CA THR A 178 1.27 -5.16 -3.70
C THR A 178 -0.24 -5.38 -3.65
N PRO A 179 -1.00 -4.63 -2.84
CA PRO A 179 -2.46 -4.72 -2.90
C PRO A 179 -2.97 -4.41 -4.31
N ASN A 180 -4.04 -5.07 -4.75
CA ASN A 180 -4.72 -4.68 -5.99
C ASN A 180 -5.38 -3.30 -5.83
N LEU A 181 -5.94 -2.75 -6.90
CA LEU A 181 -6.50 -1.39 -6.86
C LEU A 181 -7.61 -1.23 -5.81
N PHE A 182 -8.54 -2.19 -5.72
CA PHE A 182 -9.62 -2.14 -4.72
C PHE A 182 -9.07 -2.13 -3.29
N SER A 183 -8.21 -3.11 -2.95
CA SER A 183 -7.62 -3.21 -1.62
C SER A 183 -6.80 -1.96 -1.27
N TYR A 184 -6.02 -1.44 -2.23
CA TYR A 184 -5.27 -0.21 -2.03
C TYR A 184 -6.18 1.00 -1.78
N TRP A 185 -7.24 1.15 -2.58
CA TRP A 185 -8.16 2.27 -2.41
C TRP A 185 -8.86 2.22 -1.06
N VAL A 186 -9.28 1.05 -0.60
CA VAL A 186 -9.84 0.90 0.75
C VAL A 186 -8.81 1.35 1.80
N LEU A 187 -7.55 0.86 1.72
CA LEU A 187 -6.48 1.27 2.64
C LEU A 187 -6.25 2.78 2.66
N LYS A 188 -6.12 3.39 1.47
CA LYS A 188 -5.83 4.82 1.33
C LYS A 188 -7.02 5.72 1.69
N LEU A 189 -8.24 5.28 1.42
CA LEU A 189 -9.47 6.00 1.75
C LEU A 189 -9.65 6.16 3.27
N PHE A 190 -9.44 5.06 4.02
CA PHE A 190 -9.47 5.11 5.48
C PHE A 190 -8.33 5.95 6.05
N ALA A 191 -7.12 5.83 5.49
CA ALA A 191 -5.98 6.63 5.91
C ALA A 191 -6.18 8.13 5.62
N LEU A 192 -6.76 8.48 4.46
CA LEU A 192 -7.16 9.84 4.12
C LEU A 192 -8.12 10.40 5.17
N ARG A 193 -9.19 9.65 5.48
CA ARG A 193 -10.18 10.07 6.45
C ARG A 193 -9.57 10.27 7.85
N ASP A 194 -8.71 9.36 8.30
CA ASP A 194 -8.09 9.43 9.63
C ASP A 194 -7.08 10.58 9.76
N GLN A 195 -6.55 11.09 8.64
CA GLN A 195 -5.55 12.16 8.61
C GLN A 195 -6.08 13.50 8.08
N LEU A 196 -7.37 13.59 7.76
CA LEU A 196 -7.97 14.75 7.08
C LEU A 196 -7.78 16.07 7.85
N ASP A 197 -7.80 16.02 9.19
CA ASP A 197 -7.71 17.17 10.09
C ASP A 197 -6.33 17.27 10.78
N LEU A 198 -5.34 16.46 10.35
CA LEU A 198 -4.02 16.39 10.98
C LEU A 198 -2.97 17.10 10.12
N GLU A 199 -2.54 18.31 10.56
CA GLU A 199 -1.52 19.09 9.87
C GLU A 199 -0.18 18.36 9.78
N GLU A 200 0.24 17.70 10.84
CA GLU A 200 1.47 16.91 10.89
C GLU A 200 1.48 15.72 9.90
N HIS A 201 0.30 15.33 9.40
CA HIS A 201 0.11 14.32 8.38
C HIS A 201 -0.32 14.88 7.03
N ASP A 202 -0.04 16.18 6.79
CA ASP A 202 -0.30 16.85 5.53
C ASP A 202 -1.80 16.83 5.14
N TRP A 203 -2.70 16.88 6.15
CA TRP A 203 -4.16 16.80 5.98
C TRP A 203 -4.62 15.66 5.05
N GLY A 204 -3.86 14.58 5.01
CA GLY A 204 -4.16 13.40 4.19
C GLY A 204 -3.90 13.56 2.69
N ARG A 205 -3.35 14.69 2.19
CA ARG A 205 -3.13 14.97 0.76
C ARG A 205 -2.36 13.86 0.05
N ARG A 206 -1.35 13.30 0.71
CA ARG A 206 -0.57 12.16 0.18
C ARG A 206 -1.42 10.93 -0.14
N HIS A 207 -2.47 10.65 0.64
CA HIS A 207 -3.34 9.51 0.40
C HIS A 207 -4.28 9.73 -0.76
N ALA A 208 -4.83 10.94 -0.90
CA ALA A 208 -5.63 11.30 -2.08
C ALA A 208 -4.79 11.23 -3.37
N TYR A 209 -3.53 11.70 -3.33
CA TYR A 209 -2.59 11.57 -4.43
C TYR A 209 -2.29 10.10 -4.78
N ASP A 210 -1.99 9.29 -3.77
CA ASP A 210 -1.70 7.86 -3.96
C ASP A 210 -2.89 7.13 -4.60
N MET A 211 -4.14 7.46 -4.23
CA MET A 211 -5.35 6.88 -4.84
C MET A 211 -5.45 7.23 -6.33
N TYR A 212 -5.18 8.48 -6.68
CA TYR A 212 -5.15 8.92 -8.08
C TYR A 212 -4.02 8.25 -8.87
N ALA A 213 -2.81 8.19 -8.31
CA ALA A 213 -1.65 7.56 -8.94
C ALA A 213 -1.89 6.08 -9.22
N LEU A 214 -2.49 5.36 -8.28
CA LEU A 214 -2.88 3.96 -8.46
C LEU A 214 -3.89 3.78 -9.59
N TRP A 215 -4.92 4.63 -9.67
CA TRP A 215 -5.90 4.62 -10.76
C TRP A 215 -5.23 4.91 -12.09
N ALA A 216 -4.46 5.97 -12.17
CA ALA A 216 -3.81 6.39 -13.40
C ALA A 216 -2.87 5.33 -13.97
N THR A 217 -2.22 4.53 -13.11
CA THR A 217 -1.29 3.46 -13.49
C THR A 217 -1.94 2.10 -13.76
N THR A 218 -3.23 1.99 -13.51
CA THR A 218 -3.99 0.75 -13.71
C THR A 218 -4.32 0.59 -15.20
N ASN A 219 -4.12 -0.60 -15.75
CA ASN A 219 -4.58 -0.97 -17.09
C ASN A 219 -6.00 -1.56 -17.04
N GLU A 220 -6.59 -1.78 -18.23
CA GLU A 220 -7.98 -2.25 -18.36
C GLU A 220 -8.21 -3.61 -17.67
N SER A 221 -7.31 -4.57 -17.83
CA SER A 221 -7.43 -5.89 -17.19
C SER A 221 -7.35 -5.79 -15.65
N GLN A 222 -6.42 -5.02 -15.14
CA GLN A 222 -6.31 -4.78 -13.69
C GLN A 222 -7.53 -4.05 -13.11
N TRP A 223 -8.14 -3.18 -13.92
CA TRP A 223 -9.39 -2.49 -13.57
C TRP A 223 -10.55 -3.47 -13.46
N GLU A 224 -10.73 -4.34 -14.45
CA GLU A 224 -11.77 -5.38 -14.46
C GLU A 224 -11.60 -6.35 -13.27
N ASP A 225 -10.37 -6.81 -13.03
CA ASP A 225 -10.05 -7.65 -11.87
C ASP A 225 -10.43 -6.98 -10.55
N ALA A 226 -10.10 -5.70 -10.40
CA ALA A 226 -10.41 -4.93 -9.19
C ALA A 226 -11.92 -4.70 -9.01
N LEU A 227 -12.67 -4.49 -10.10
CA LEU A 227 -14.14 -4.45 -10.06
C LEU A 227 -14.72 -5.79 -9.60
N GLY A 228 -14.18 -6.91 -10.08
CA GLY A 228 -14.57 -8.24 -9.63
C GLY A 228 -14.34 -8.45 -8.11
N VAL A 229 -13.22 -7.94 -7.59
CA VAL A 229 -12.94 -7.94 -6.13
C VAL A 229 -13.94 -7.07 -5.40
N ALA A 230 -14.17 -5.84 -5.88
CA ALA A 230 -15.12 -4.91 -5.26
C ALA A 230 -16.53 -5.51 -5.14
N GLY A 231 -17.00 -6.19 -6.21
CA GLY A 231 -18.30 -6.85 -6.20
C GLY A 231 -18.40 -7.96 -5.14
N ARG A 232 -17.31 -8.70 -4.86
CA ARG A 232 -17.31 -9.72 -3.80
C ARG A 232 -17.41 -9.14 -2.38
N HIS A 233 -17.00 -7.89 -2.22
CA HIS A 233 -16.90 -7.23 -0.91
C HIS A 233 -17.92 -6.11 -0.69
N ALA A 234 -18.80 -5.83 -1.68
CA ALA A 234 -19.74 -4.71 -1.63
C ALA A 234 -20.64 -4.72 -0.39
N ASP A 235 -21.16 -5.89 0.00
CA ASP A 235 -22.08 -6.06 1.14
C ASP A 235 -21.37 -6.34 2.48
N THR A 236 -20.04 -6.32 2.52
CA THR A 236 -19.31 -6.45 3.77
C THR A 236 -19.32 -5.14 4.55
N ASP A 237 -19.12 -5.22 5.87
CA ASP A 237 -19.00 -4.01 6.72
C ASP A 237 -17.97 -3.01 6.19
N GLN A 238 -16.84 -3.48 5.66
CA GLN A 238 -15.78 -2.65 5.10
C GLN A 238 -16.19 -2.06 3.75
N GLY A 239 -16.83 -2.83 2.89
CA GLY A 239 -17.37 -2.34 1.61
C GLY A 239 -18.39 -1.23 1.83
N VAL A 240 -19.37 -1.43 2.72
CA VAL A 240 -20.36 -0.42 3.09
C VAL A 240 -19.72 0.84 3.65
N LYS A 241 -18.73 0.71 4.54
CA LYS A 241 -17.98 1.86 5.09
C LYS A 241 -17.18 2.57 4.01
N ALA A 242 -16.51 1.83 3.12
CA ALA A 242 -15.76 2.43 2.00
C ALA A 242 -16.69 3.20 1.06
N ALA A 243 -17.88 2.66 0.74
CA ALA A 243 -18.88 3.35 -0.04
C ALA A 243 -19.37 4.66 0.63
N ALA A 244 -19.60 4.63 1.93
CA ALA A 244 -19.98 5.82 2.70
C ALA A 244 -18.87 6.89 2.68
N LEU A 245 -17.62 6.48 2.94
CA LEU A 245 -16.46 7.39 2.89
C LEU A 245 -16.21 7.95 1.48
N THR A 246 -16.43 7.17 0.45
CA THR A 246 -16.31 7.64 -0.94
C THR A 246 -17.31 8.76 -1.22
N ARG A 247 -18.56 8.60 -0.79
CA ARG A 247 -19.59 9.66 -0.91
C ARG A 247 -19.23 10.90 -0.10
N GLU A 248 -18.74 10.73 1.13
CA GLU A 248 -18.33 11.84 2.00
C GLU A 248 -17.14 12.62 1.41
N LEU A 249 -16.09 11.92 0.99
CA LEU A 249 -14.80 12.54 0.63
C LEU A 249 -14.69 12.94 -0.85
N PHE A 250 -15.44 12.27 -1.74
CA PHE A 250 -15.34 12.46 -3.19
C PHE A 250 -16.69 12.68 -3.88
N GLY A 251 -17.76 12.96 -3.10
CA GLY A 251 -19.15 13.11 -3.60
C GLY A 251 -19.30 14.18 -4.68
N ASP A 252 -18.54 15.25 -4.57
CA ASP A 252 -18.55 16.36 -5.53
C ASP A 252 -17.16 16.99 -5.68
N ARG A 253 -17.08 18.07 -6.49
CA ARG A 253 -15.82 18.78 -6.77
C ARG A 253 -15.29 19.62 -5.60
N VAL A 254 -16.10 19.86 -4.57
CA VAL A 254 -15.73 20.63 -3.37
C VAL A 254 -15.64 19.77 -2.12
N SER A 255 -15.90 18.47 -2.24
CA SER A 255 -15.67 17.50 -1.17
C SER A 255 -14.20 17.44 -0.76
N MET A 256 -13.93 17.25 0.52
CA MET A 256 -12.58 17.39 1.08
C MET A 256 -11.54 16.50 0.41
N GLY A 257 -11.84 15.25 0.10
CA GLY A 257 -10.92 14.36 -0.61
C GLY A 257 -10.56 14.86 -2.01
N THR A 258 -11.55 15.44 -2.73
CA THR A 258 -11.32 16.07 -4.04
C THR A 258 -10.43 17.31 -3.92
N LEU A 259 -10.65 18.14 -2.90
CA LEU A 259 -9.80 19.31 -2.64
C LEU A 259 -8.38 18.91 -2.28
N ARG A 260 -8.20 17.92 -1.40
CA ARG A 260 -6.87 17.40 -1.01
C ARG A 260 -6.12 16.80 -2.21
N LEU A 261 -6.83 16.13 -3.11
CA LEU A 261 -6.24 15.64 -4.35
C LEU A 261 -5.72 16.80 -5.22
N ARG A 262 -6.54 17.83 -5.43
CA ARG A 262 -6.14 19.00 -6.23
C ARG A 262 -4.92 19.73 -5.65
N GLU A 263 -4.91 19.94 -4.33
CA GLU A 263 -3.77 20.51 -3.61
C GLU A 263 -2.50 19.68 -3.85
N ALA A 264 -2.58 18.35 -3.63
CA ALA A 264 -1.45 17.45 -3.80
C ALA A 264 -0.91 17.43 -5.24
N LEU A 265 -1.79 17.44 -6.24
CA LEU A 265 -1.39 17.49 -7.65
C LEU A 265 -0.75 18.82 -8.02
N SER A 266 -1.28 19.93 -7.52
CA SER A 266 -0.68 21.26 -7.68
C SER A 266 0.72 21.32 -7.08
N ASP A 267 0.92 20.77 -5.89
CA ASP A 267 2.24 20.74 -5.21
C ASP A 267 3.28 19.95 -6.01
N GLN A 268 2.85 18.95 -6.77
CA GLN A 268 3.72 18.17 -7.66
C GLN A 268 3.93 18.83 -9.05
N GLY A 269 3.37 20.03 -9.27
CA GLY A 269 3.44 20.72 -10.56
C GLY A 269 2.64 20.00 -11.67
N ALA A 270 1.75 19.09 -11.31
CA ALA A 270 0.89 18.40 -12.25
C ALA A 270 -0.33 19.28 -12.55
N VAL A 271 -0.51 19.60 -13.83
CA VAL A 271 -1.78 20.17 -14.31
C VAL A 271 -2.74 19.01 -14.50
N VAL A 272 -3.58 18.76 -13.50
CA VAL A 272 -4.69 17.81 -13.68
C VAL A 272 -5.84 18.57 -14.30
N ASP A 273 -6.20 18.18 -15.53
CA ASP A 273 -7.42 18.66 -16.14
C ASP A 273 -8.64 18.18 -15.34
N GLU A 274 -9.70 18.95 -15.40
CA GLU A 274 -10.94 18.61 -14.68
C GLU A 274 -11.53 17.30 -15.14
N GLU A 275 -11.33 16.91 -16.40
CA GLU A 275 -11.82 15.66 -16.98
C GLU A 275 -11.17 14.45 -16.33
N SER A 276 -9.84 14.43 -16.16
CA SER A 276 -9.14 13.35 -15.45
C SER A 276 -9.55 13.24 -13.98
N SER A 277 -9.78 14.36 -13.31
CA SER A 277 -10.28 14.39 -11.93
C SER A 277 -11.69 13.82 -11.83
N ASP A 278 -12.58 14.15 -12.76
CA ASP A 278 -13.95 13.64 -12.77
C ASP A 278 -13.97 12.14 -13.11
N ARG A 279 -13.20 11.70 -14.10
CA ARG A 279 -13.06 10.27 -14.44
C ARG A 279 -12.53 9.44 -13.27
N PHE A 280 -11.55 9.96 -12.53
CA PHE A 280 -11.07 9.32 -11.30
C PHE A 280 -12.20 9.17 -10.26
N ARG A 281 -12.97 10.24 -10.02
CA ARG A 281 -14.11 10.21 -9.09
C ARG A 281 -15.17 9.20 -9.54
N GLU A 282 -15.54 9.22 -10.80
CA GLU A 282 -16.47 8.24 -11.39
C GLU A 282 -15.98 6.82 -11.18
N GLY A 283 -14.68 6.58 -11.37
CA GLY A 283 -14.04 5.30 -11.10
C GLY A 283 -14.14 4.88 -9.64
N LEU A 284 -13.91 5.80 -8.69
CA LEU A 284 -14.09 5.54 -7.25
C LEU A 284 -15.53 5.11 -6.94
N PHE A 285 -16.51 5.84 -7.48
CA PHE A 285 -17.92 5.51 -7.28
C PHE A 285 -18.29 4.16 -7.89
N LEU A 286 -17.84 3.89 -9.11
CA LEU A 286 -18.10 2.61 -9.77
C LEU A 286 -17.53 1.44 -8.98
N MET A 287 -16.33 1.56 -8.42
CA MET A 287 -15.68 0.48 -7.69
C MET A 287 -16.16 0.35 -6.24
N LEU A 288 -16.33 1.46 -5.53
CA LEU A 288 -16.58 1.42 -4.07
C LEU A 288 -18.06 1.66 -3.69
N SER A 289 -18.93 2.03 -4.63
CA SER A 289 -20.36 2.32 -4.34
C SER A 289 -21.33 1.43 -5.10
N SER A 290 -20.90 0.44 -5.85
CA SER A 290 -21.73 -0.42 -6.71
C SER A 290 -22.62 -1.43 -5.94
N GLY A 291 -22.60 -1.43 -4.62
CA GLY A 291 -23.37 -2.34 -3.76
C GLY A 291 -24.60 -1.73 -3.10
N SER A 292 -25.08 -0.56 -3.54
CA SER A 292 -26.24 0.11 -2.92
C SER A 292 -27.38 0.31 -3.91
#